data_0357311cb2223ad68b50c2c3b6c3df76
#
_entry.id   0357311cb2223ad68b50c2c3b6c3df76
#
_cell.length_a   1.000
_cell.length_b   1.000
_cell.length_c   1.000
_cell.angle_alpha   90.00
_cell.angle_beta   90.00
_cell.angle_gamma   90.00
#
_symmetry.space_group_name_H-M   'P 1'
#
loop_
_entity.id
_entity.type
_entity.pdbx_description
1 polymer ?
#
loop_
_entity_poly.entity_id
_entity_poly.type
_entity_poly.pdbx_seq_one_letter_code
_entity_poly.pdbx_strand_id
1 'polypeptide(L)'
;MTETIKAYGTKAADADLKQIEIERRDLLKNDVKIDILYCGVCHSDIHAAKNDWGNAKYPLVPGHEIVGKVLEVGDAVKNYKKGDLVGVGCMVDSCKECSACEDDLEQFCEKGMTATYNSKDKHLNTTTFGGYSTSIVVREDFVLKVPENLDTKAVAPLLCAGITTFSPLNHWKIKKGDKVGIIGLGGLGHMGIKIASAMGAETFMITTSEGKASDAKKLGADAVIISKNDDEMNKHAGSFDFLLNTVPVKHDINPYLQLLKRDSTMVMVGAIEPLEPMNGANLIMGRKRVAGSLIGGIKETQEMLDFCGEHNIVSEIEMIDMKDINNAFERVTKNDVKYRFVIDMKSLKEA
;
A
#
# COMPACT_ATOMS: atom_id res chain seq x y z
N MET A 1 -23.14 -13.16 -18.32
CA MET A 1 -23.43 -11.78 -18.82
C MET A 1 -22.44 -10.84 -18.18
N THR A 2 -22.31 -9.63 -18.65
CA THR A 2 -21.42 -8.58 -18.11
C THR A 2 -22.22 -7.30 -17.99
N GLU A 3 -21.76 -6.39 -17.14
CA GLU A 3 -22.30 -5.05 -16.97
C GLU A 3 -21.25 -4.03 -17.41
N THR A 4 -21.65 -3.11 -18.31
CA THR A 4 -20.81 -1.98 -18.72
C THR A 4 -20.88 -0.87 -17.67
N ILE A 5 -19.71 -0.43 -17.17
CA ILE A 5 -19.60 0.62 -16.17
C ILE A 5 -18.60 1.70 -16.57
N LYS A 6 -18.76 2.92 -16.00
CA LYS A 6 -17.80 4.01 -16.16
C LYS A 6 -16.51 3.72 -15.38
N ALA A 7 -15.37 4.04 -15.99
CA ALA A 7 -14.05 3.96 -15.39
C ALA A 7 -13.15 5.10 -15.89
N TYR A 8 -11.99 5.25 -15.27
CA TYR A 8 -10.92 6.13 -15.71
C TYR A 8 -9.66 5.31 -15.95
N GLY A 9 -9.14 5.34 -17.14
CA GLY A 9 -8.01 4.52 -17.54
C GLY A 9 -7.22 5.09 -18.69
N THR A 10 -6.09 4.47 -18.98
CA THR A 10 -5.23 4.82 -20.12
C THR A 10 -5.18 3.71 -21.16
N LYS A 11 -4.95 4.09 -22.41
CA LYS A 11 -4.81 3.15 -23.55
C LYS A 11 -3.36 2.95 -23.97
N ALA A 12 -2.42 3.71 -23.42
CA ALA A 12 -0.98 3.62 -23.72
C ALA A 12 -0.16 4.24 -22.59
N ALA A 13 1.13 3.92 -22.52
CA ALA A 13 2.06 4.38 -21.49
C ALA A 13 2.26 5.90 -21.42
N ASP A 14 2.16 6.56 -22.56
CA ASP A 14 2.37 8.00 -22.76
C ASP A 14 1.05 8.80 -22.79
N ALA A 15 -0.09 8.13 -22.58
CA ALA A 15 -1.39 8.77 -22.63
C ALA A 15 -1.94 9.08 -21.23
N ASP A 16 -2.60 10.22 -21.10
CA ASP A 16 -3.36 10.58 -19.92
C ASP A 16 -4.47 9.57 -19.63
N LEU A 17 -4.80 9.43 -18.35
CA LEU A 17 -6.01 8.74 -17.94
C LEU A 17 -7.22 9.55 -18.38
N LYS A 18 -8.22 8.86 -18.96
CA LYS A 18 -9.47 9.46 -19.44
C LYS A 18 -10.64 8.56 -19.06
N GLN A 19 -11.85 9.13 -19.09
CA GLN A 19 -13.06 8.34 -18.91
C GLN A 19 -13.20 7.32 -20.06
N ILE A 20 -13.44 6.08 -19.68
CA ILE A 20 -13.69 4.94 -20.56
C ILE A 20 -14.80 4.09 -19.98
N GLU A 21 -15.29 3.15 -20.76
CA GLU A 21 -16.19 2.10 -20.31
C GLU A 21 -15.42 0.78 -20.21
N ILE A 22 -15.77 -0.01 -19.19
CA ILE A 22 -15.22 -1.36 -18.98
C ILE A 22 -16.34 -2.33 -18.66
N GLU A 23 -16.10 -3.61 -18.92
CA GLU A 23 -16.99 -4.69 -18.55
C GLU A 23 -16.65 -5.24 -17.16
N ARG A 24 -17.65 -5.38 -16.31
CA ARG A 24 -17.57 -6.15 -15.06
C ARG A 24 -18.40 -7.43 -15.24
N ARG A 25 -17.88 -8.53 -14.71
CA ARG A 25 -18.62 -9.80 -14.70
C ARG A 25 -19.85 -9.73 -13.79
N ASP A 26 -20.86 -10.52 -14.11
CA ASP A 26 -21.96 -10.77 -13.19
C ASP A 26 -21.47 -11.43 -11.90
N LEU A 27 -22.25 -11.34 -10.85
CA LEU A 27 -22.00 -12.01 -9.59
C LEU A 27 -21.97 -13.54 -9.77
N LEU A 28 -20.88 -14.14 -9.29
CA LEU A 28 -20.84 -15.56 -9.03
C LEU A 28 -21.29 -15.84 -7.59
N LYS A 29 -21.53 -17.11 -7.27
CA LYS A 29 -22.09 -17.50 -5.97
C LYS A 29 -21.30 -17.00 -4.74
N ASN A 30 -20.00 -16.80 -4.87
CA ASN A 30 -19.12 -16.35 -3.77
C ASN A 30 -18.64 -14.90 -3.94
N ASP A 31 -19.28 -14.12 -4.79
CA ASP A 31 -18.86 -12.77 -5.11
C ASP A 31 -19.62 -11.71 -4.31
N VAL A 32 -18.95 -10.59 -4.11
CA VAL A 32 -19.48 -9.37 -3.53
C VAL A 32 -19.35 -8.26 -4.58
N LYS A 33 -20.45 -7.63 -4.96
CA LYS A 33 -20.46 -6.43 -5.80
C LYS A 33 -20.42 -5.20 -4.90
N ILE A 34 -19.47 -4.32 -5.16
CA ILE A 34 -19.16 -3.18 -4.31
C ILE A 34 -19.32 -1.89 -5.11
N ASP A 35 -20.09 -0.96 -4.59
CA ASP A 35 -20.15 0.44 -5.02
C ASP A 35 -18.93 1.17 -4.46
N ILE A 36 -18.05 1.65 -5.31
CA ILE A 36 -16.83 2.30 -4.88
C ILE A 36 -17.13 3.74 -4.44
N LEU A 37 -16.82 4.06 -3.19
CA LEU A 37 -16.99 5.39 -2.61
C LEU A 37 -15.70 6.20 -2.72
N TYR A 38 -14.57 5.58 -2.38
CA TYR A 38 -13.26 6.21 -2.36
C TYR A 38 -12.20 5.26 -2.92
N CYS A 39 -11.22 5.82 -3.62
CA CYS A 39 -10.06 5.08 -4.07
C CYS A 39 -8.79 5.90 -3.84
N GLY A 40 -7.82 5.34 -3.14
CA GLY A 40 -6.53 5.98 -2.92
C GLY A 40 -5.67 5.99 -4.19
N VAL A 41 -4.70 6.90 -4.23
CA VAL A 41 -3.72 7.03 -5.31
C VAL A 41 -2.34 6.62 -4.81
N CYS A 42 -1.73 5.66 -5.49
CA CYS A 42 -0.43 5.11 -5.16
C CYS A 42 0.59 5.35 -6.28
N HIS A 43 1.88 5.40 -5.94
CA HIS A 43 2.96 5.37 -6.94
C HIS A 43 2.86 4.16 -7.86
N SER A 44 2.39 3.01 -7.36
CA SER A 44 2.20 1.81 -8.17
C SER A 44 1.19 2.00 -9.29
N ASP A 45 0.17 2.83 -9.09
CA ASP A 45 -0.81 3.18 -10.13
C ASP A 45 -0.14 3.97 -11.26
N ILE A 46 0.77 4.87 -10.91
CA ILE A 46 1.55 5.69 -11.85
C ILE A 46 2.51 4.82 -12.65
N HIS A 47 3.30 3.97 -11.96
CA HIS A 47 4.26 3.07 -12.61
C HIS A 47 3.57 2.08 -13.55
N ALA A 48 2.43 1.53 -13.14
CA ALA A 48 1.65 0.64 -13.99
C ALA A 48 1.08 1.38 -15.22
N ALA A 49 0.48 2.58 -15.02
CA ALA A 49 -0.07 3.37 -16.12
C ALA A 49 0.99 3.77 -17.15
N LYS A 50 2.21 4.11 -16.68
CA LYS A 50 3.36 4.49 -17.52
C LYS A 50 4.18 3.31 -18.05
N ASN A 51 3.81 2.07 -17.66
CA ASN A 51 4.55 0.85 -18.04
C ASN A 51 6.02 0.82 -17.57
N ASP A 52 6.34 1.45 -16.47
CA ASP A 52 7.71 1.50 -15.93
C ASP A 52 8.24 0.10 -15.58
N TRP A 53 7.36 -0.86 -15.30
CA TRP A 53 7.69 -2.27 -15.03
C TRP A 53 7.70 -3.16 -16.26
N GLY A 54 7.37 -2.63 -17.44
CA GLY A 54 7.40 -3.36 -18.72
C GLY A 54 6.32 -4.44 -18.87
N ASN A 55 5.27 -4.43 -18.04
CA ASN A 55 4.24 -5.48 -18.01
C ASN A 55 2.80 -4.96 -18.13
N ALA A 56 2.62 -3.67 -18.43
CA ALA A 56 1.29 -3.08 -18.54
C ALA A 56 0.48 -3.65 -19.72
N LYS A 57 -0.78 -3.92 -19.46
CA LYS A 57 -1.76 -4.37 -20.47
C LYS A 57 -2.84 -3.31 -20.62
N TYR A 58 -2.92 -2.76 -21.83
CA TYR A 58 -3.87 -1.70 -22.13
C TYR A 58 -5.15 -2.24 -22.79
N PRO A 59 -6.35 -1.61 -22.56
CA PRO A 59 -6.54 -0.49 -21.66
C PRO A 59 -6.29 -0.88 -20.21
N LEU A 60 -5.70 0.05 -19.43
CA LEU A 60 -5.40 -0.15 -18.03
C LEU A 60 -6.21 0.81 -17.17
N VAL A 61 -6.92 0.28 -16.17
CA VAL A 61 -7.64 1.04 -15.13
C VAL A 61 -6.98 0.77 -13.80
N PRO A 62 -6.26 1.75 -13.22
CA PRO A 62 -5.59 1.60 -11.93
C PRO A 62 -6.55 1.60 -10.73
N GLY A 63 -5.96 1.63 -9.53
CA GLY A 63 -6.65 1.74 -8.25
C GLY A 63 -6.75 0.40 -7.50
N HIS A 64 -6.06 0.33 -6.36
CA HIS A 64 -5.99 -0.86 -5.51
C HIS A 64 -6.14 -0.53 -4.02
N GLU A 65 -6.68 0.64 -3.73
CA GLU A 65 -6.96 1.15 -2.39
C GLU A 65 -8.44 1.53 -2.32
N ILE A 66 -9.32 0.53 -2.36
CA ILE A 66 -10.76 0.71 -2.60
C ILE A 66 -11.53 0.64 -1.29
N VAL A 67 -12.33 1.66 -1.00
CA VAL A 67 -13.35 1.62 0.06
C VAL A 67 -14.72 1.85 -0.56
N GLY A 68 -15.68 1.00 -0.21
CA GLY A 68 -16.99 1.03 -0.82
C GLY A 68 -18.09 0.40 0.03
N LYS A 69 -19.29 0.37 -0.52
CA LYS A 69 -20.44 -0.30 0.08
C LYS A 69 -20.88 -1.49 -0.76
N VAL A 70 -21.23 -2.57 -0.09
CA VAL A 70 -21.79 -3.75 -0.72
C VAL A 70 -23.13 -3.41 -1.36
N LEU A 71 -23.25 -3.61 -2.66
CA LEU A 71 -24.50 -3.46 -3.43
C LEU A 71 -25.30 -4.76 -3.43
N GLU A 72 -24.60 -5.89 -3.67
CA GLU A 72 -25.19 -7.18 -3.87
C GLU A 72 -24.17 -8.27 -3.52
N VAL A 73 -24.64 -9.43 -3.10
CA VAL A 73 -23.82 -10.59 -2.77
C VAL A 73 -24.36 -11.84 -3.45
N GLY A 74 -23.46 -12.76 -3.82
CA GLY A 74 -23.83 -14.07 -4.36
C GLY A 74 -24.41 -14.98 -3.28
N ASP A 75 -25.16 -15.99 -3.71
CA ASP A 75 -25.95 -16.87 -2.83
C ASP A 75 -25.13 -17.67 -1.79
N ALA A 76 -23.83 -17.85 -2.00
CA ALA A 76 -22.95 -18.56 -1.08
C ALA A 76 -22.12 -17.65 -0.16
N VAL A 77 -22.22 -16.32 -0.31
CA VAL A 77 -21.54 -15.33 0.55
C VAL A 77 -22.13 -15.38 1.95
N LYS A 78 -21.26 -15.43 2.96
CA LYS A 78 -21.64 -15.57 4.37
C LYS A 78 -21.25 -14.39 5.24
N ASN A 79 -20.16 -13.69 4.86
CA ASN A 79 -19.51 -12.71 5.73
C ASN A 79 -19.97 -11.27 5.48
N TYR A 80 -20.71 -11.04 4.39
CA TYR A 80 -21.11 -9.72 3.93
C TYR A 80 -22.58 -9.67 3.51
N LYS A 81 -23.19 -8.50 3.62
CA LYS A 81 -24.54 -8.21 3.18
C LYS A 81 -24.60 -6.82 2.55
N LYS A 82 -25.67 -6.56 1.78
CA LYS A 82 -25.94 -5.23 1.19
C LYS A 82 -25.86 -4.12 2.24
N GLY A 83 -25.12 -3.08 1.93
CA GLY A 83 -24.92 -1.89 2.76
C GLY A 83 -23.67 -1.93 3.64
N ASP A 84 -23.03 -3.09 3.83
CA ASP A 84 -21.80 -3.19 4.62
C ASP A 84 -20.70 -2.31 4.01
N LEU A 85 -19.93 -1.64 4.88
CA LEU A 85 -18.75 -0.87 4.51
C LEU A 85 -17.55 -1.83 4.41
N VAL A 86 -16.92 -1.84 3.24
CA VAL A 86 -15.86 -2.82 2.92
C VAL A 86 -14.68 -2.17 2.19
N GLY A 87 -13.53 -2.87 2.26
CA GLY A 87 -12.33 -2.52 1.53
C GLY A 87 -11.88 -3.63 0.58
N VAL A 88 -11.17 -3.24 -0.48
CA VAL A 88 -10.42 -4.13 -1.38
C VAL A 88 -9.04 -3.56 -1.58
N GLY A 89 -8.03 -4.34 -1.27
CA GLY A 89 -6.63 -3.96 -1.37
C GLY A 89 -5.99 -4.32 -2.71
N CYS A 90 -4.72 -4.72 -2.64
CA CYS A 90 -3.87 -4.93 -3.81
C CYS A 90 -4.17 -6.20 -4.60
N MET A 91 -4.96 -7.14 -4.07
CA MET A 91 -5.27 -8.41 -4.73
C MET A 91 -6.75 -8.78 -4.61
N VAL A 92 -7.26 -9.51 -5.60
CA VAL A 92 -8.66 -9.93 -5.71
C VAL A 92 -8.84 -11.44 -5.88
N ASP A 93 -7.77 -12.20 -6.05
CA ASP A 93 -7.79 -13.67 -6.11
C ASP A 93 -6.38 -14.27 -5.92
N SER A 94 -6.34 -15.55 -5.54
CA SER A 94 -5.14 -16.39 -5.51
C SER A 94 -5.50 -17.83 -5.87
N CYS A 95 -4.57 -18.79 -5.84
CA CYS A 95 -4.91 -20.19 -6.07
C CYS A 95 -5.61 -20.85 -4.86
N LYS A 96 -5.38 -20.34 -3.64
CA LYS A 96 -5.97 -20.79 -2.37
C LYS A 96 -5.63 -22.27 -1.95
N GLU A 97 -4.64 -22.87 -2.60
CA GLU A 97 -4.29 -24.29 -2.41
C GLU A 97 -2.79 -24.56 -2.35
N CYS A 98 -1.93 -23.55 -2.51
CA CYS A 98 -0.48 -23.70 -2.34
C CYS A 98 -0.07 -23.35 -0.91
N SER A 99 1.15 -23.73 -0.51
CA SER A 99 1.64 -23.53 0.84
C SER A 99 1.54 -22.07 1.30
N ALA A 100 1.90 -21.12 0.45
CA ALA A 100 1.78 -19.70 0.76
C ALA A 100 0.33 -19.27 1.04
N CYS A 101 -0.64 -19.77 0.25
CA CYS A 101 -2.05 -19.45 0.48
C CYS A 101 -2.61 -20.13 1.74
N GLU A 102 -2.14 -21.32 2.09
CA GLU A 102 -2.51 -22.04 3.32
C GLU A 102 -1.95 -21.35 4.56
N ASP A 103 -0.82 -20.65 4.41
CA ASP A 103 -0.18 -19.84 5.46
C ASP A 103 -0.72 -18.40 5.55
N ASP A 104 -1.85 -18.06 4.88
CA ASP A 104 -2.42 -16.71 4.79
C ASP A 104 -1.47 -15.68 4.13
N LEU A 105 -0.60 -16.13 3.23
CA LEU A 105 0.39 -15.33 2.50
C LEU A 105 0.08 -15.28 0.99
N GLU A 106 -1.14 -14.92 0.64
CA GLU A 106 -1.66 -14.94 -0.74
C GLU A 106 -0.84 -14.06 -1.69
N GLN A 107 -0.17 -13.02 -1.18
CA GLN A 107 0.75 -12.16 -1.95
C GLN A 107 1.94 -12.94 -2.52
N PHE A 108 2.30 -14.08 -1.91
CA PHE A 108 3.34 -14.99 -2.37
C PHE A 108 2.80 -16.26 -3.01
N CYS A 109 1.55 -16.25 -3.46
CA CYS A 109 0.92 -17.40 -4.12
C CYS A 109 1.84 -18.00 -5.21
N GLU A 110 2.15 -19.28 -5.13
CA GLU A 110 3.07 -19.98 -6.04
C GLU A 110 2.58 -20.02 -7.51
N LYS A 111 1.25 -19.91 -7.70
CA LYS A 111 0.61 -19.81 -9.02
C LYS A 111 0.40 -18.36 -9.47
N GLY A 112 0.91 -17.41 -8.70
CA GLY A 112 0.73 -15.98 -8.87
C GLY A 112 -0.60 -15.48 -8.27
N MET A 113 -0.53 -14.43 -7.45
CA MET A 113 -1.72 -13.70 -7.01
C MET A 113 -2.39 -13.00 -8.20
N THR A 114 -3.69 -12.77 -8.11
CA THR A 114 -4.41 -11.91 -9.06
C THR A 114 -4.49 -10.51 -8.46
N ALA A 115 -3.71 -9.58 -8.99
CA ALA A 115 -3.76 -8.18 -8.56
C ALA A 115 -5.09 -7.52 -8.94
N THR A 116 -5.47 -6.49 -8.21
CA THR A 116 -6.73 -5.76 -8.39
C THR A 116 -6.86 -5.14 -9.78
N TYR A 117 -5.73 -4.83 -10.42
CA TYR A 117 -5.67 -4.45 -11.84
C TYR A 117 -4.43 -5.04 -12.53
N ASN A 118 -4.41 -5.00 -13.86
CA ASN A 118 -3.29 -5.45 -14.72
C ASN A 118 -2.93 -6.94 -14.60
N SER A 119 -3.74 -7.74 -13.94
CA SER A 119 -3.60 -9.21 -13.89
C SER A 119 -4.55 -9.88 -14.86
N LYS A 120 -4.34 -11.18 -15.11
CA LYS A 120 -5.30 -11.96 -15.90
C LYS A 120 -6.59 -12.15 -15.10
N ASP A 121 -7.72 -11.67 -15.63
CA ASP A 121 -9.03 -12.02 -15.10
C ASP A 121 -9.35 -13.47 -15.51
N LYS A 122 -9.57 -14.33 -14.52
CA LYS A 122 -9.83 -15.76 -14.74
C LYS A 122 -11.24 -16.03 -15.31
N HIS A 123 -12.15 -15.07 -15.20
CA HIS A 123 -13.56 -15.21 -15.57
C HIS A 123 -13.91 -14.58 -16.91
N LEU A 124 -13.32 -13.42 -17.22
CA LEU A 124 -13.60 -12.68 -18.46
C LEU A 124 -12.57 -12.90 -19.57
N ASN A 125 -11.51 -13.67 -19.32
CA ASN A 125 -10.38 -13.87 -20.24
C ASN A 125 -9.76 -12.54 -20.74
N THR A 126 -9.83 -11.50 -19.90
CA THR A 126 -9.25 -10.18 -20.10
C THR A 126 -8.30 -9.84 -18.94
N THR A 127 -7.99 -8.57 -18.74
CA THR A 127 -7.25 -8.10 -17.56
C THR A 127 -8.18 -7.63 -16.46
N THR A 128 -7.74 -7.75 -15.20
CA THR A 128 -8.43 -7.12 -14.08
C THR A 128 -8.34 -5.60 -14.19
N PHE A 129 -9.40 -4.90 -13.81
CA PHE A 129 -9.52 -3.45 -13.78
C PHE A 129 -9.71 -2.97 -12.35
N GLY A 130 -9.00 -1.92 -11.97
CA GLY A 130 -8.95 -1.41 -10.61
C GLY A 130 -10.12 -0.52 -10.19
N GLY A 131 -9.88 0.18 -9.08
CA GLY A 131 -10.87 0.99 -8.38
C GLY A 131 -11.13 2.38 -8.97
N TYR A 132 -10.41 2.78 -10.02
CA TYR A 132 -10.81 4.01 -10.76
C TYR A 132 -12.02 3.73 -11.64
N SER A 133 -13.04 3.14 -11.04
CA SER A 133 -14.30 2.72 -11.69
C SER A 133 -15.46 2.83 -10.71
N THR A 134 -16.68 2.82 -11.19
CA THR A 134 -17.86 3.03 -10.34
C THR A 134 -18.17 1.85 -9.44
N SER A 135 -17.81 0.62 -9.85
CA SER A 135 -18.03 -0.58 -9.04
C SER A 135 -16.97 -1.65 -9.30
N ILE A 136 -16.88 -2.62 -8.39
CA ILE A 136 -16.02 -3.80 -8.54
C ILE A 136 -16.75 -5.06 -8.07
N VAL A 137 -16.44 -6.21 -8.68
CA VAL A 137 -16.93 -7.53 -8.26
C VAL A 137 -15.74 -8.37 -7.82
N VAL A 138 -15.75 -8.79 -6.56
CA VAL A 138 -14.63 -9.48 -5.92
C VAL A 138 -15.15 -10.68 -5.13
N ARG A 139 -14.39 -11.77 -5.06
CA ARG A 139 -14.71 -12.89 -4.18
C ARG A 139 -14.70 -12.46 -2.73
N GLU A 140 -15.63 -12.96 -1.91
CA GLU A 140 -15.73 -12.58 -0.49
C GLU A 140 -14.43 -12.78 0.29
N ASP A 141 -13.61 -13.79 -0.07
CA ASP A 141 -12.33 -14.08 0.57
C ASP A 141 -11.28 -12.94 0.42
N PHE A 142 -11.48 -12.02 -0.50
CA PHE A 142 -10.59 -10.88 -0.79
C PHE A 142 -11.24 -9.54 -0.45
N VAL A 143 -12.36 -9.56 0.22
CA VAL A 143 -13.05 -8.38 0.74
C VAL A 143 -12.72 -8.23 2.23
N LEU A 144 -12.51 -7.00 2.67
CA LEU A 144 -12.08 -6.65 4.03
C LEU A 144 -13.17 -5.83 4.74
N LYS A 145 -13.33 -6.03 6.04
CA LYS A 145 -14.21 -5.21 6.87
C LYS A 145 -13.49 -3.92 7.25
N VAL A 146 -14.12 -2.79 7.03
CA VAL A 146 -13.60 -1.49 7.43
C VAL A 146 -14.15 -1.14 8.82
N PRO A 147 -13.29 -0.81 9.81
CA PRO A 147 -13.75 -0.39 11.14
C PRO A 147 -14.62 0.88 11.06
N GLU A 148 -15.79 0.84 11.70
CA GLU A 148 -16.80 1.91 11.62
C GLU A 148 -16.37 3.23 12.26
N ASN A 149 -15.42 3.19 13.19
CA ASN A 149 -14.92 4.37 13.89
C ASN A 149 -13.88 5.17 13.11
N LEU A 150 -13.37 4.63 11.99
CA LEU A 150 -12.37 5.33 11.16
C LEU A 150 -13.02 6.23 10.11
N ASP A 151 -12.37 7.35 9.80
CA ASP A 151 -12.78 8.19 8.66
C ASP A 151 -12.63 7.38 7.35
N THR A 152 -13.76 7.01 6.78
CA THR A 152 -13.88 6.17 5.58
C THR A 152 -13.00 6.63 4.41
N LYS A 153 -12.83 7.94 4.22
CA LYS A 153 -12.00 8.51 3.17
C LYS A 153 -10.52 8.20 3.41
N ALA A 154 -10.09 8.33 4.67
CA ALA A 154 -8.70 8.19 5.07
C ALA A 154 -8.27 6.72 5.29
N VAL A 155 -9.22 5.78 5.25
CA VAL A 155 -8.96 4.33 5.28
C VAL A 155 -8.40 3.81 3.95
N ALA A 156 -8.80 4.37 2.82
CA ALA A 156 -8.40 3.84 1.50
C ALA A 156 -6.89 3.57 1.37
N PRO A 157 -5.97 4.49 1.75
CA PRO A 157 -4.54 4.22 1.67
C PRO A 157 -4.02 3.15 2.65
N LEU A 158 -4.77 2.79 3.69
CA LEU A 158 -4.37 1.70 4.60
C LEU A 158 -4.28 0.36 3.85
N LEU A 159 -5.11 0.17 2.83
CA LEU A 159 -5.20 -1.06 2.04
C LEU A 159 -3.96 -1.32 1.16
N CYS A 160 -3.04 -0.37 1.07
CA CYS A 160 -1.74 -0.53 0.44
C CYS A 160 -0.62 -0.03 1.36
N ALA A 161 -0.55 1.28 1.64
CA ALA A 161 0.51 1.85 2.45
C ALA A 161 0.47 1.37 3.91
N GLY A 162 -0.72 1.17 4.47
CA GLY A 162 -0.92 0.62 5.81
C GLY A 162 -0.37 -0.79 5.92
N ILE A 163 -0.88 -1.71 5.11
CA ILE A 163 -0.44 -3.11 5.15
C ILE A 163 1.03 -3.28 4.77
N THR A 164 1.54 -2.54 3.78
CA THR A 164 2.96 -2.60 3.38
C THR A 164 3.90 -2.22 4.50
N THR A 165 3.49 -1.34 5.41
CA THR A 165 4.31 -0.93 6.56
C THR A 165 4.00 -1.74 7.82
N PHE A 166 2.76 -2.20 8.00
CA PHE A 166 2.37 -3.05 9.12
C PHE A 166 2.99 -4.44 9.03
N SER A 167 2.90 -5.11 7.87
CA SER A 167 3.36 -6.48 7.69
C SER A 167 4.82 -6.70 8.13
N PRO A 168 5.81 -5.92 7.70
CA PRO A 168 7.18 -6.11 8.20
C PRO A 168 7.33 -5.79 9.69
N LEU A 169 6.65 -4.79 10.23
CA LEU A 169 6.69 -4.49 11.66
C LEU A 169 6.13 -5.66 12.50
N ASN A 170 5.04 -6.26 12.04
CA ASN A 170 4.40 -7.43 12.64
C ASN A 170 5.27 -8.69 12.48
N HIS A 171 5.75 -8.99 11.28
CA HIS A 171 6.58 -10.18 10.99
C HIS A 171 7.87 -10.21 11.82
N TRP A 172 8.57 -9.08 11.94
CA TRP A 172 9.77 -8.96 12.77
C TRP A 172 9.46 -8.70 14.25
N LYS A 173 8.16 -8.75 14.63
CA LYS A 173 7.67 -8.70 16.02
C LYS A 173 8.11 -7.44 16.76
N ILE A 174 7.96 -6.30 16.10
CA ILE A 174 8.24 -5.01 16.73
C ILE A 174 7.30 -4.80 17.92
N LYS A 175 7.87 -4.35 19.03
CA LYS A 175 7.18 -4.21 20.30
C LYS A 175 7.64 -2.98 21.06
N LYS A 176 6.94 -2.71 22.16
CA LYS A 176 7.27 -1.62 23.08
C LYS A 176 8.75 -1.65 23.49
N GLY A 177 9.42 -0.52 23.29
CA GLY A 177 10.82 -0.28 23.65
C GLY A 177 11.84 -0.67 22.58
N ASP A 178 11.42 -1.30 21.46
CA ASP A 178 12.30 -1.48 20.32
C ASP A 178 12.55 -0.12 19.65
N LYS A 179 13.79 0.12 19.22
CA LYS A 179 14.16 1.32 18.49
C LYS A 179 14.03 1.08 17.00
N VAL A 180 13.06 1.77 16.37
CA VAL A 180 12.68 1.59 14.98
C VAL A 180 13.00 2.85 14.17
N GLY A 181 13.71 2.70 13.07
CA GLY A 181 13.97 3.78 12.11
C GLY A 181 13.13 3.62 10.85
N ILE A 182 12.37 4.65 10.50
CA ILE A 182 11.62 4.73 9.24
C ILE A 182 12.41 5.62 8.28
N ILE A 183 12.89 5.06 7.17
CA ILE A 183 13.71 5.75 6.19
C ILE A 183 12.80 6.24 5.06
N GLY A 184 12.73 7.57 4.88
CA GLY A 184 11.87 8.24 3.91
C GLY A 184 10.52 8.67 4.48
N LEU A 185 10.10 9.92 4.27
CA LEU A 185 8.78 10.46 4.65
C LEU A 185 7.98 10.78 3.40
N GLY A 186 7.18 9.84 3.00
CA GLY A 186 6.22 9.89 1.89
C GLY A 186 4.99 9.08 2.24
N GLY A 187 4.28 8.59 1.22
CA GLY A 187 3.05 7.80 1.38
C GLY A 187 3.18 6.54 2.22
N LEU A 188 4.32 5.84 2.18
CA LEU A 188 4.61 4.69 3.06
C LEU A 188 5.16 5.17 4.42
N GLY A 189 6.15 6.06 4.41
CA GLY A 189 6.85 6.44 5.63
C GLY A 189 5.95 7.06 6.70
N HIS A 190 4.94 7.87 6.32
CA HIS A 190 4.01 8.44 7.30
C HIS A 190 3.17 7.36 7.99
N MET A 191 2.75 6.30 7.26
CA MET A 191 2.05 5.16 7.86
C MET A 191 2.99 4.34 8.74
N GLY A 192 4.24 4.11 8.28
CA GLY A 192 5.25 3.40 9.08
C GLY A 192 5.51 4.08 10.43
N ILE A 193 5.58 5.41 10.49
CA ILE A 193 5.72 6.17 11.73
C ILE A 193 4.50 5.94 12.65
N LYS A 194 3.29 6.16 12.14
CA LYS A 194 2.05 6.02 12.92
C LYS A 194 1.91 4.62 13.51
N ILE A 195 2.16 3.58 12.70
CA ILE A 195 2.01 2.18 13.10
C ILE A 195 3.10 1.78 14.10
N ALA A 196 4.38 2.08 13.84
CA ALA A 196 5.47 1.75 14.75
C ALA A 196 5.30 2.44 16.12
N SER A 197 4.91 3.72 16.12
CA SER A 197 4.59 4.46 17.35
C SER A 197 3.43 3.83 18.13
N ALA A 198 2.36 3.42 17.44
CA ALA A 198 1.22 2.75 18.09
C ALA A 198 1.57 1.35 18.63
N MET A 199 2.53 0.64 18.03
CA MET A 199 3.10 -0.59 18.58
C MET A 199 3.98 -0.35 19.83
N GLY A 200 4.23 0.91 20.19
CA GLY A 200 5.00 1.33 21.36
C GLY A 200 6.51 1.34 21.13
N ALA A 201 6.97 1.31 19.89
CA ALA A 201 8.37 1.45 19.55
C ALA A 201 8.86 2.89 19.79
N GLU A 202 10.13 3.05 20.11
CA GLU A 202 10.84 4.32 20.03
C GLU A 202 11.09 4.60 18.54
N THR A 203 10.27 5.47 17.95
CA THR A 203 10.17 5.65 16.50
C THR A 203 10.97 6.84 16.01
N PHE A 204 11.93 6.57 15.13
CA PHE A 204 12.78 7.57 14.51
C PHE A 204 12.44 7.75 13.03
N MET A 205 12.29 8.99 12.61
CA MET A 205 12.26 9.34 11.20
C MET A 205 13.67 9.60 10.69
N ILE A 206 14.10 8.94 9.62
CA ILE A 206 15.38 9.17 8.96
C ILE A 206 15.12 9.77 7.58
N THR A 207 15.58 11.02 7.38
CA THR A 207 15.27 11.79 6.16
C THR A 207 16.44 12.64 5.71
N THR A 208 16.48 12.98 4.43
CA THR A 208 17.45 13.91 3.86
C THR A 208 17.07 15.40 4.05
N SER A 209 15.86 15.69 4.53
CA SER A 209 15.27 17.03 4.57
C SER A 209 14.87 17.44 5.98
N GLU A 210 15.49 18.52 6.49
CA GLU A 210 15.13 19.14 7.77
C GLU A 210 13.67 19.65 7.82
N GLY A 211 13.15 20.14 6.69
CA GLY A 211 11.78 20.65 6.59
C GLY A 211 10.70 19.62 6.90
N LYS A 212 11.03 18.32 6.93
CA LYS A 212 10.11 17.24 7.28
C LYS A 212 10.06 16.90 8.78
N ALA A 213 10.94 17.51 9.59
CA ALA A 213 11.07 17.15 11.01
C ALA A 213 9.81 17.44 11.85
N SER A 214 9.17 18.59 11.63
CA SER A 214 7.95 18.95 12.37
C SER A 214 6.77 18.03 12.02
N ASP A 215 6.66 17.64 10.75
CA ASP A 215 5.59 16.75 10.31
C ASP A 215 5.80 15.32 10.85
N ALA A 216 7.04 14.82 10.84
CA ALA A 216 7.36 13.52 11.43
C ALA A 216 6.97 13.42 12.91
N LYS A 217 7.24 14.46 13.69
CA LYS A 217 6.85 14.52 15.11
C LYS A 217 5.33 14.53 15.31
N LYS A 218 4.59 15.25 14.46
CA LYS A 218 3.11 15.22 14.51
C LYS A 218 2.52 13.84 14.18
N LEU A 219 3.23 13.07 13.38
CA LEU A 219 2.84 11.70 13.01
C LEU A 219 3.18 10.67 14.09
N GLY A 220 3.93 11.05 15.13
CA GLY A 220 4.28 10.18 16.25
C GLY A 220 5.75 9.78 16.32
N ALA A 221 6.64 10.38 15.51
CA ALA A 221 8.07 10.12 15.65
C ALA A 221 8.64 10.79 16.92
N ASP A 222 9.38 10.02 17.72
CA ASP A 222 10.07 10.54 18.92
C ASP A 222 11.24 11.45 18.55
N ALA A 223 11.96 11.10 17.48
CA ALA A 223 13.09 11.89 16.98
C ALA A 223 13.22 11.81 15.45
N VAL A 224 14.03 12.73 14.92
CA VAL A 224 14.35 12.82 13.50
C VAL A 224 15.86 12.83 13.33
N ILE A 225 16.37 12.06 12.39
CA ILE A 225 17.77 12.01 12.00
C ILE A 225 17.91 12.53 10.58
N ILE A 226 18.79 13.47 10.37
CA ILE A 226 19.10 13.98 9.03
C ILE A 226 20.21 13.11 8.43
N SER A 227 19.86 12.28 7.46
CA SER A 227 20.80 11.28 6.90
C SER A 227 21.97 11.88 6.11
N LYS A 228 21.93 13.17 5.77
CA LYS A 228 23.04 13.91 5.17
C LYS A 228 24.01 14.47 6.21
N ASN A 229 23.70 14.35 7.49
CA ASN A 229 24.55 14.78 8.59
C ASN A 229 25.25 13.57 9.21
N ASP A 230 26.52 13.39 8.85
CA ASP A 230 27.32 12.23 9.30
C ASP A 230 27.45 12.19 10.83
N ASP A 231 27.53 13.33 11.52
CA ASP A 231 27.61 13.38 12.98
C ASP A 231 26.32 12.87 13.63
N GLU A 232 25.14 13.19 13.07
CA GLU A 232 23.88 12.66 13.56
C GLU A 232 23.79 11.15 13.30
N MET A 233 24.14 10.70 12.10
CA MET A 233 24.15 9.27 11.76
C MET A 233 25.08 8.49 12.69
N ASN A 234 26.30 8.98 12.89
CA ASN A 234 27.31 8.33 13.75
C ASN A 234 26.88 8.25 15.22
N LYS A 235 26.17 9.24 15.77
CA LYS A 235 25.61 9.19 17.14
C LYS A 235 24.66 8.02 17.35
N HIS A 236 24.03 7.55 16.29
CA HIS A 236 23.05 6.47 16.31
C HIS A 236 23.60 5.14 15.79
N ALA A 237 24.91 5.03 15.48
CA ALA A 237 25.52 3.80 15.02
C ALA A 237 25.25 2.64 16.00
N GLY A 238 24.84 1.48 15.47
CA GLY A 238 24.59 0.28 16.26
C GLY A 238 23.48 0.38 17.29
N SER A 239 22.49 1.28 17.11
CA SER A 239 21.45 1.54 18.10
C SER A 239 20.04 1.09 17.71
N PHE A 240 19.77 0.75 16.44
CA PHE A 240 18.44 0.36 15.97
C PHE A 240 18.20 -1.14 15.98
N ASP A 241 17.03 -1.54 16.46
CA ASP A 241 16.54 -2.93 16.42
C ASP A 241 15.96 -3.27 15.04
N PHE A 242 15.42 -2.28 14.35
CA PHE A 242 14.79 -2.45 13.06
C PHE A 242 14.83 -1.18 12.22
N LEU A 243 15.00 -1.34 10.92
CA LEU A 243 14.86 -0.25 9.94
C LEU A 243 13.86 -0.62 8.85
N LEU A 244 12.92 0.27 8.58
CA LEU A 244 11.98 0.16 7.46
C LEU A 244 12.37 1.16 6.38
N ASN A 245 12.84 0.67 5.24
CA ASN A 245 13.23 1.51 4.11
C ASN A 245 12.08 1.65 3.12
N THR A 246 11.51 2.86 3.07
CA THR A 246 10.35 3.20 2.23
C THR A 246 10.74 4.02 0.99
N VAL A 247 12.04 4.22 0.74
CA VAL A 247 12.54 5.03 -0.39
C VAL A 247 12.47 4.23 -1.68
N PRO A 248 11.73 4.69 -2.71
CA PRO A 248 11.50 3.92 -3.93
C PRO A 248 12.57 4.10 -5.01
N VAL A 249 13.47 5.05 -4.83
CA VAL A 249 14.50 5.40 -5.81
C VAL A 249 15.86 4.82 -5.43
N LYS A 250 16.75 4.75 -6.41
CA LYS A 250 18.15 4.34 -6.20
C LYS A 250 18.83 5.20 -5.13
N HIS A 251 19.43 4.56 -4.13
CA HIS A 251 20.18 5.22 -3.06
C HIS A 251 21.18 4.27 -2.40
N ASP A 252 22.17 4.83 -1.70
CA ASP A 252 23.12 4.07 -0.90
C ASP A 252 22.49 3.65 0.43
N ILE A 253 22.42 2.34 0.67
CA ILE A 253 21.90 1.77 1.92
C ILE A 253 22.98 1.54 2.98
N ASN A 254 24.26 1.65 2.62
CA ASN A 254 25.38 1.34 3.52
C ASN A 254 25.39 2.20 4.80
N PRO A 255 25.14 3.53 4.76
CA PRO A 255 25.07 4.34 5.96
C PRO A 255 23.97 3.89 6.93
N TYR A 256 22.81 3.45 6.41
CA TYR A 256 21.72 2.97 7.25
C TYR A 256 22.03 1.62 7.89
N LEU A 257 22.77 0.71 7.21
CA LEU A 257 23.19 -0.56 7.78
C LEU A 257 24.09 -0.38 9.02
N GLN A 258 24.83 0.73 9.09
CA GLN A 258 25.66 1.04 10.26
C GLN A 258 24.80 1.38 11.50
N LEU A 259 23.59 1.87 11.32
CA LEU A 259 22.67 2.18 12.42
C LEU A 259 22.15 0.93 13.14
N LEU A 260 22.10 -0.22 12.46
CA LEU A 260 21.56 -1.47 13.00
C LEU A 260 22.44 -2.04 14.11
N LYS A 261 21.82 -2.51 15.18
CA LYS A 261 22.43 -3.39 16.20
C LYS A 261 22.91 -4.71 15.57
N ARG A 262 23.64 -5.50 16.36
CA ARG A 262 23.90 -6.91 16.01
C ARG A 262 22.57 -7.66 15.92
N ASP A 263 22.45 -8.56 14.95
CA ASP A 263 21.29 -9.43 14.70
C ASP A 263 20.02 -8.70 14.24
N SER A 264 20.12 -7.40 13.93
CA SER A 264 18.99 -6.57 13.51
C SER A 264 18.77 -6.60 11.99
N THR A 265 17.61 -6.14 11.57
CA THR A 265 17.15 -6.23 10.18
C THR A 265 16.77 -4.87 9.62
N MET A 266 17.16 -4.60 8.38
CA MET A 266 16.56 -3.56 7.54
C MET A 266 15.66 -4.22 6.51
N VAL A 267 14.40 -3.76 6.42
CA VAL A 267 13.41 -4.26 5.45
C VAL A 267 13.15 -3.21 4.38
N MET A 268 13.22 -3.66 3.14
CA MET A 268 12.96 -2.86 1.95
C MET A 268 11.49 -3.05 1.54
N VAL A 269 10.74 -1.95 1.46
CA VAL A 269 9.34 -1.95 0.98
C VAL A 269 9.11 -0.95 -0.15
N GLY A 270 10.06 -0.06 -0.41
CA GLY A 270 9.94 1.01 -1.40
C GLY A 270 10.90 0.91 -2.59
N ALA A 271 11.82 -0.04 -2.61
CA ALA A 271 12.84 -0.14 -3.65
C ALA A 271 12.25 -0.70 -4.95
N ILE A 272 12.09 0.16 -5.95
CA ILE A 272 11.66 -0.20 -7.31
C ILE A 272 12.85 -0.21 -8.27
N GLU A 273 13.85 0.67 -8.02
CA GLU A 273 15.07 0.78 -8.82
C GLU A 273 16.20 -0.10 -8.24
N PRO A 274 17.17 -0.52 -9.08
CA PRO A 274 18.38 -1.18 -8.60
C PRO A 274 19.10 -0.32 -7.56
N LEU A 275 19.45 -0.92 -6.41
CA LEU A 275 20.18 -0.24 -5.34
C LEU A 275 21.64 0.01 -5.72
N GLU A 276 22.31 0.93 -5.02
CA GLU A 276 23.77 1.04 -5.05
C GLU A 276 24.43 -0.22 -4.47
N PRO A 277 25.68 -0.55 -4.86
CA PRO A 277 26.39 -1.70 -4.35
C PRO A 277 26.49 -1.69 -2.81
N MET A 278 26.10 -2.80 -2.20
CA MET A 278 26.16 -2.99 -0.76
C MET A 278 27.52 -3.54 -0.35
N ASN A 279 28.13 -2.95 0.69
CA ASN A 279 29.33 -3.50 1.29
C ASN A 279 28.98 -4.67 2.23
N GLY A 280 29.36 -5.89 1.85
CA GLY A 280 29.08 -7.10 2.62
C GLY A 280 29.65 -7.10 4.04
N ALA A 281 30.73 -6.36 4.31
CA ALA A 281 31.30 -6.23 5.65
C ALA A 281 30.28 -5.61 6.65
N ASN A 282 29.41 -4.71 6.18
CA ASN A 282 28.35 -4.13 7.01
C ASN A 282 27.37 -5.17 7.56
N LEU A 283 27.19 -6.29 6.87
CA LEU A 283 26.36 -7.42 7.33
C LEU A 283 27.17 -8.37 8.23
N ILE A 284 28.36 -8.78 7.78
CA ILE A 284 29.18 -9.79 8.42
C ILE A 284 29.56 -9.38 9.85
N MET A 285 30.04 -8.15 10.03
CA MET A 285 30.57 -7.65 11.31
C MET A 285 29.52 -7.57 12.43
N GLY A 286 28.24 -7.56 12.08
CA GLY A 286 27.14 -7.48 13.06
C GLY A 286 26.08 -8.58 12.91
N ARG A 287 26.31 -9.56 12.02
CA ARG A 287 25.29 -10.57 11.67
C ARG A 287 23.93 -9.92 11.33
N LYS A 288 24.00 -8.79 10.60
CA LYS A 288 22.84 -7.98 10.21
C LYS A 288 22.17 -8.59 8.99
N ARG A 289 20.92 -8.21 8.75
CA ARG A 289 20.10 -8.70 7.65
C ARG A 289 19.54 -7.55 6.84
N VAL A 290 19.45 -7.76 5.52
CA VAL A 290 18.61 -6.99 4.61
C VAL A 290 17.57 -7.93 4.05
N ALA A 291 16.31 -7.56 4.17
CA ALA A 291 15.18 -8.37 3.72
C ALA A 291 14.20 -7.51 2.92
N GLY A 292 13.30 -8.15 2.19
CA GLY A 292 12.18 -7.51 1.51
C GLY A 292 10.85 -7.90 2.14
N SER A 293 9.82 -7.07 1.95
CA SER A 293 8.43 -7.38 2.29
C SER A 293 7.52 -6.82 1.20
N LEU A 294 6.53 -7.60 0.80
CA LEU A 294 5.55 -7.24 -0.22
C LEU A 294 4.17 -7.24 0.41
N ILE A 295 3.53 -6.05 0.50
CA ILE A 295 2.17 -5.92 1.08
C ILE A 295 1.95 -6.87 2.26
N GLY A 296 0.80 -7.52 2.38
CA GLY A 296 0.49 -8.60 3.32
C GLY A 296 -0.63 -9.47 2.76
N GLY A 297 -0.87 -10.64 3.36
CA GLY A 297 -2.01 -11.49 3.04
C GLY A 297 -3.34 -10.88 3.47
N ILE A 298 -4.45 -11.48 3.10
CA ILE A 298 -5.79 -10.95 3.40
C ILE A 298 -6.05 -10.91 4.91
N LYS A 299 -5.71 -11.97 5.60
CA LYS A 299 -5.85 -12.03 7.06
C LYS A 299 -5.02 -10.96 7.77
N GLU A 300 -3.75 -10.83 7.41
CA GLU A 300 -2.87 -9.81 8.00
C GLU A 300 -3.36 -8.40 7.65
N THR A 301 -3.94 -8.20 6.45
CA THR A 301 -4.54 -6.92 6.08
C THR A 301 -5.77 -6.59 6.93
N GLN A 302 -6.58 -7.58 7.29
CA GLN A 302 -7.68 -7.39 8.24
C GLN A 302 -7.16 -7.07 9.65
N GLU A 303 -6.16 -7.80 10.13
CA GLU A 303 -5.50 -7.53 11.43
C GLU A 303 -4.93 -6.10 11.48
N MET A 304 -4.34 -5.62 10.39
CA MET A 304 -3.88 -4.23 10.27
C MET A 304 -5.02 -3.23 10.36
N LEU A 305 -6.16 -3.48 9.68
CA LEU A 305 -7.33 -2.60 9.76
C LEU A 305 -7.92 -2.57 11.17
N ASP A 306 -8.01 -3.72 11.83
CA ASP A 306 -8.51 -3.85 13.20
C ASP A 306 -7.57 -3.10 14.17
N PHE A 307 -6.25 -3.26 14.03
CA PHE A 307 -5.24 -2.51 14.78
C PHE A 307 -5.38 -1.00 14.56
N CYS A 308 -5.56 -0.57 13.32
CA CYS A 308 -5.80 0.84 13.00
C CYS A 308 -7.11 1.35 13.63
N GLY A 309 -8.16 0.51 13.67
CA GLY A 309 -9.41 0.81 14.37
C GLY A 309 -9.22 1.00 15.88
N GLU A 310 -8.49 0.11 16.54
CA GLU A 310 -8.20 0.18 17.98
C GLU A 310 -7.40 1.43 18.35
N HIS A 311 -6.46 1.84 17.50
CA HIS A 311 -5.57 2.98 17.73
C HIS A 311 -6.00 4.28 17.05
N ASN A 312 -7.16 4.32 16.37
CA ASN A 312 -7.65 5.44 15.57
C ASN A 312 -6.62 5.97 14.55
N ILE A 313 -5.96 5.05 13.85
CA ILE A 313 -4.95 5.37 12.84
C ILE A 313 -5.60 5.42 11.47
N VAL A 314 -5.43 6.55 10.79
CA VAL A 314 -5.78 6.73 9.37
C VAL A 314 -4.65 7.47 8.66
N SER A 315 -4.67 7.45 7.33
CA SER A 315 -3.73 8.20 6.49
C SER A 315 -4.02 9.70 6.54
N GLU A 316 -2.98 10.54 6.40
CA GLU A 316 -3.15 11.96 6.07
C GLU A 316 -3.45 12.07 4.57
N ILE A 317 -4.58 12.70 4.22
CA ILE A 317 -5.09 12.70 2.84
C ILE A 317 -5.41 14.09 2.31
N GLU A 318 -5.32 14.22 0.99
CA GLU A 318 -5.92 15.29 0.19
C GLU A 318 -6.98 14.67 -0.72
N MET A 319 -8.21 15.18 -0.66
CA MET A 319 -9.31 14.73 -1.52
C MET A 319 -9.22 15.34 -2.90
N ILE A 320 -9.51 14.56 -3.94
CA ILE A 320 -9.58 15.02 -5.32
C ILE A 320 -10.83 14.48 -6.04
N ASP A 321 -11.25 15.16 -7.08
CA ASP A 321 -12.19 14.63 -8.06
C ASP A 321 -11.46 13.73 -9.07
N MET A 322 -12.18 12.78 -9.69
CA MET A 322 -11.60 11.87 -10.68
C MET A 322 -10.95 12.61 -11.88
N LYS A 323 -11.51 13.72 -12.31
CA LYS A 323 -10.98 14.54 -13.41
C LYS A 323 -9.57 15.10 -13.14
N ASP A 324 -9.19 15.23 -11.87
CA ASP A 324 -7.92 15.81 -11.44
C ASP A 324 -6.80 14.76 -11.32
N ILE A 325 -7.07 13.49 -11.68
CA ILE A 325 -6.14 12.37 -11.47
C ILE A 325 -4.79 12.55 -12.16
N ASN A 326 -4.75 13.11 -13.37
CA ASN A 326 -3.48 13.32 -14.07
C ASN A 326 -2.62 14.37 -13.35
N ASN A 327 -3.22 15.45 -12.86
CA ASN A 327 -2.53 16.43 -12.02
C ASN A 327 -2.05 15.81 -10.70
N ALA A 328 -2.87 14.96 -10.08
CA ALA A 328 -2.48 14.24 -8.86
C ALA A 328 -1.27 13.32 -9.12
N PHE A 329 -1.22 12.61 -10.24
CA PHE A 329 -0.08 11.79 -10.64
C PHE A 329 1.21 12.62 -10.76
N GLU A 330 1.14 13.81 -11.38
CA GLU A 330 2.29 14.71 -11.43
C GLU A 330 2.75 15.18 -10.05
N ARG A 331 1.81 15.57 -9.18
CA ARG A 331 2.12 16.02 -7.82
C ARG A 331 2.73 14.90 -6.98
N VAL A 332 2.20 13.68 -7.06
CA VAL A 332 2.78 12.51 -6.39
C VAL A 332 4.23 12.27 -6.86
N THR A 333 4.48 12.31 -8.17
CA THR A 333 5.83 12.12 -8.73
C THR A 333 6.81 13.20 -8.25
N LYS A 334 6.33 14.43 -8.01
CA LYS A 334 7.11 15.56 -7.48
C LYS A 334 7.20 15.57 -5.95
N ASN A 335 6.61 14.58 -5.25
CA ASN A 335 6.46 14.56 -3.78
C ASN A 335 5.73 15.80 -3.23
N ASP A 336 4.78 16.34 -3.99
CA ASP A 336 3.96 17.51 -3.65
C ASP A 336 2.58 17.08 -3.16
N VAL A 337 2.55 16.28 -2.10
CA VAL A 337 1.34 15.84 -1.40
C VAL A 337 1.65 15.44 0.04
N LYS A 338 0.75 15.74 0.97
CA LYS A 338 0.86 15.34 2.39
C LYS A 338 -0.36 14.50 2.81
N TYR A 339 -0.32 13.15 2.72
CA TYR A 339 0.76 12.35 2.12
C TYR A 339 0.19 11.48 1.01
N ARG A 340 -1.16 11.41 0.90
CA ARG A 340 -1.86 10.58 -0.06
C ARG A 340 -3.02 11.33 -0.69
N PHE A 341 -3.24 11.14 -1.98
CA PHE A 341 -4.50 11.53 -2.59
C PHE A 341 -5.53 10.43 -2.43
N VAL A 342 -6.79 10.83 -2.24
CA VAL A 342 -7.95 9.96 -2.29
C VAL A 342 -8.99 10.56 -3.22
N ILE A 343 -9.48 9.78 -4.15
CA ILE A 343 -10.49 10.17 -5.13
C ILE A 343 -11.88 10.00 -4.51
N ASP A 344 -12.71 11.04 -4.56
CA ASP A 344 -14.14 10.91 -4.35
C ASP A 344 -14.79 10.34 -5.61
N MET A 345 -15.20 9.08 -5.56
CA MET A 345 -15.75 8.37 -6.72
C MET A 345 -17.15 8.85 -7.12
N LYS A 346 -17.78 9.69 -6.30
CA LYS A 346 -19.01 10.39 -6.69
C LYS A 346 -18.77 11.26 -7.92
N SER A 347 -17.59 11.88 -8.02
CA SER A 347 -17.21 12.73 -9.15
C SER A 347 -17.16 11.99 -10.50
N LEU A 348 -16.90 10.66 -10.50
CA LEU A 348 -16.99 9.84 -11.71
C LEU A 348 -18.42 9.42 -12.04
N LYS A 349 -19.26 9.20 -11.03
CA LYS A 349 -20.64 8.75 -11.22
C LYS A 349 -21.53 9.86 -11.80
N GLU A 350 -21.26 11.10 -11.40
CA GLU A 350 -22.00 12.30 -11.81
C GLU A 350 -21.48 12.95 -13.12
N ALA A 351 -20.35 12.46 -13.68
CA ALA A 351 -19.71 12.97 -14.89
C ALA A 351 -20.37 12.39 -16.21
#